data_7fe1cf1af3dee69c6c8e44d4efe9469d
#
_entry.id   7fe1cf1af3dee69c6c8e44d4efe9469d
#
_cell.length_a   1.000
_cell.length_b   1.000
_cell.length_c   1.000
_cell.angle_alpha   90.00
_cell.angle_beta   90.00
_cell.angle_gamma   90.00
#
_symmetry.space_group_name_H-M   'P 1'
#
loop_
_entity.id
_entity.type
_entity.pdbx_description
1 polymer ?
#
loop_
_entity_poly.entity_id
_entity_poly.type
_entity_poly.pdbx_seq_one_letter_code
_entity_poly.pdbx_strand_id
1 'polypeptide(L)'
;MARKKSVISILVATSLVIYLGNATAQSITDFIEQGDVSGVEAFVRTQDINKLYYDYTPLCYAVKCDKESIVRLLIKNGANLEKECHGKTPLMTAAKYDFVHMINLLIEKGADVDNPNEFGQTPLMCACKYGNLEIAKHLIAKGATLGLKDKNGDTCLEFALKSRNRKLVDLLLEKGLSVPNIRDVQEGPHVRWLSDDRCEVIYLKHARFSNKTTIVKKIIDRKNLPSIVGLSLDANTYGIHSRASGNSHAYDGVKKILAIGDLHGEYEGFKKLLLNVGVIDGELNWKWGKGHVVICGDVFDRGQKVTECLWLIYKLQQQARHSGGAVHLILGNHEIVHLVKMGSGDLATKYTVLFYNVGLDYSDLFTHEFELGRWLRASPLAVRINDELFIHGGIPPECVENELDIEKINTCARTVLNDKDFRVEDADHLTRLAFTCTEYRGYFDQGGDYYRSLEGKMDNILAFYGVQHIVVGHSMVDEVTTLKGGRVVAVDVPFGTDQVQEQALLIENDTLYRVYADGRKEAIGSDIVLAR
;
A
#
# COMPACT_ATOMS: atom_id res chain seq x y z
N MET A 1 -28.65 4.29 4.90
CA MET A 1 -27.48 4.55 4.04
C MET A 1 -26.28 4.67 4.97
N ALA A 2 -25.52 3.58 5.13
CA ALA A 2 -24.39 3.53 6.05
C ALA A 2 -23.17 4.26 5.43
N ARG A 3 -22.56 5.16 6.19
CA ARG A 3 -21.39 5.92 5.81
C ARG A 3 -20.20 4.95 5.69
N LYS A 4 -19.63 4.81 4.48
CA LYS A 4 -18.32 4.17 4.28
C LYS A 4 -17.25 5.10 4.87
N LYS A 5 -16.87 4.89 6.13
CA LYS A 5 -15.68 5.53 6.71
C LYS A 5 -14.43 4.89 6.11
N SER A 6 -13.47 5.69 5.69
CA SER A 6 -12.17 5.21 5.21
C SER A 6 -11.49 4.39 6.31
N VAL A 7 -11.16 3.16 6.01
CA VAL A 7 -10.66 2.17 6.97
C VAL A 7 -9.24 2.48 7.43
N ILE A 8 -8.45 3.15 6.61
CA ILE A 8 -7.11 3.64 7.00
C ILE A 8 -7.19 4.52 8.27
N SER A 9 -8.29 5.26 8.46
CA SER A 9 -8.50 6.08 9.67
C SER A 9 -8.96 5.28 10.88
N ILE A 10 -9.53 4.08 10.69
CA ILE A 10 -10.04 3.26 11.82
C ILE A 10 -8.93 2.40 12.40
N LEU A 11 -7.99 1.89 11.60
CA LEU A 11 -6.81 1.16 12.09
C LEU A 11 -5.88 2.04 12.94
N VAL A 12 -5.78 3.34 12.64
CA VAL A 12 -4.99 4.31 13.43
C VAL A 12 -5.70 4.74 14.72
N ALA A 13 -7.03 4.70 14.78
CA ALA A 13 -7.77 5.20 15.93
C ALA A 13 -7.87 4.23 17.12
N THR A 14 -7.58 2.94 16.94
CA THR A 14 -7.71 1.94 18.01
C THR A 14 -6.43 1.66 18.79
N SER A 15 -5.27 2.17 18.37
CA SER A 15 -4.02 2.08 19.14
C SER A 15 -3.93 3.07 20.32
N LEU A 16 -4.94 3.92 20.52
CA LEU A 16 -4.90 4.99 21.54
C LEU A 16 -5.52 4.62 22.91
N VAL A 17 -5.83 3.36 23.18
CA VAL A 17 -6.57 2.97 24.41
C VAL A 17 -5.70 2.31 25.48
N ILE A 18 -4.41 2.11 25.29
CA ILE A 18 -3.54 1.52 26.32
C ILE A 18 -2.42 2.49 26.70
N TYR A 19 -2.75 3.52 27.45
CA TYR A 19 -1.77 4.20 28.30
C TYR A 19 -2.46 4.90 29.49
N LEU A 20 -2.77 4.15 30.53
CA LEU A 20 -3.06 4.69 31.83
C LEU A 20 -2.04 4.16 32.84
N GLY A 21 -0.99 4.95 33.05
CA GLY A 21 -0.02 4.68 34.09
C GLY A 21 1.15 5.64 34.09
N ASN A 22 0.88 6.94 34.28
CA ASN A 22 1.74 7.90 34.98
C ASN A 22 1.08 9.29 34.86
N ALA A 23 0.93 9.98 35.97
CA ALA A 23 0.36 11.33 36.03
C ALA A 23 1.30 12.32 35.30
N THR A 24 1.14 12.46 34.01
CA THR A 24 1.78 13.48 33.17
C THR A 24 0.79 14.63 32.96
N ALA A 25 1.29 15.85 32.93
CA ALA A 25 0.49 17.03 32.63
C ALA A 25 -0.35 16.82 31.37
N GLN A 26 -1.65 17.07 31.43
CA GLN A 26 -2.59 16.91 30.31
C GLN A 26 -2.06 17.65 29.05
N SER A 27 -2.02 16.97 27.93
CA SER A 27 -1.54 17.54 26.66
C SER A 27 -2.63 18.37 25.98
N ILE A 28 -2.26 19.25 25.05
CA ILE A 28 -3.25 20.00 24.26
C ILE A 28 -4.19 19.06 23.49
N THR A 29 -3.70 17.90 23.06
CA THR A 29 -4.50 16.89 22.38
C THR A 29 -5.57 16.29 23.29
N ASP A 30 -5.26 16.06 24.58
CA ASP A 30 -6.23 15.55 25.55
C ASP A 30 -7.36 16.56 25.80
N PHE A 31 -7.04 17.86 25.98
CA PHE A 31 -8.04 18.92 26.09
C PHE A 31 -8.94 18.99 24.86
N ILE A 32 -8.37 18.86 23.64
CA ILE A 32 -9.14 18.91 22.41
C ILE A 32 -10.05 17.67 22.29
N GLU A 33 -9.56 16.46 22.55
CA GLU A 33 -10.37 15.24 22.50
C GLU A 33 -11.56 15.29 23.46
N GLN A 34 -11.31 15.71 24.68
CA GLN A 34 -12.34 15.85 25.72
C GLN A 34 -13.31 17.01 25.44
N GLY A 35 -12.96 17.93 24.52
CA GLY A 35 -13.75 19.13 24.26
C GLY A 35 -13.62 20.17 25.38
N ASP A 36 -12.53 20.11 26.16
CA ASP A 36 -12.27 21.04 27.26
C ASP A 36 -11.79 22.40 26.75
N VAL A 37 -12.76 23.28 26.51
CA VAL A 37 -12.52 24.66 26.06
C VAL A 37 -11.66 25.44 27.05
N SER A 38 -11.86 25.23 28.37
CA SER A 38 -11.12 25.95 29.40
C SER A 38 -9.65 25.54 29.44
N GLY A 39 -9.36 24.24 29.30
CA GLY A 39 -8.01 23.72 29.17
C GLY A 39 -7.30 24.28 27.96
N VAL A 40 -7.98 24.33 26.80
CA VAL A 40 -7.44 24.95 25.58
C VAL A 40 -7.22 26.47 25.79
N GLU A 41 -8.13 27.19 26.42
CA GLU A 41 -7.93 28.62 26.75
C GLU A 41 -6.69 28.86 27.61
N ALA A 42 -6.47 28.03 28.63
CA ALA A 42 -5.28 28.12 29.47
C ALA A 42 -4.00 27.84 28.65
N PHE A 43 -4.05 26.86 27.78
CA PHE A 43 -2.94 26.48 26.88
C PHE A 43 -2.54 27.64 25.96
N VAL A 44 -3.48 28.25 25.24
CA VAL A 44 -3.19 29.32 24.25
C VAL A 44 -2.60 30.58 24.88
N ARG A 45 -2.75 30.77 26.19
CA ARG A 45 -2.14 31.92 26.93
C ARG A 45 -0.64 31.73 27.20
N THR A 46 -0.15 30.51 27.18
CA THR A 46 1.20 30.16 27.66
C THR A 46 2.06 29.44 26.65
N GLN A 47 1.46 28.88 25.60
CA GLN A 47 2.14 28.01 24.61
C GLN A 47 1.95 28.52 23.18
N ASP A 48 2.86 28.10 22.31
CA ASP A 48 2.76 28.40 20.88
C ASP A 48 1.63 27.59 20.23
N ILE A 49 0.57 28.29 19.85
CA ILE A 49 -0.64 27.74 19.22
C ILE A 49 -0.37 27.16 17.82
N ASN A 50 0.76 27.52 17.20
CA ASN A 50 1.14 27.07 15.86
C ASN A 50 2.26 26.02 15.86
N LYS A 51 2.72 25.58 17.03
CA LYS A 51 3.67 24.48 17.15
C LYS A 51 3.00 23.13 16.85
N LEU A 52 3.78 22.18 16.35
CA LEU A 52 3.33 20.80 16.18
C LEU A 52 3.43 20.03 17.51
N TYR A 53 2.34 19.41 17.90
CA TYR A 53 2.21 18.50 19.02
C TYR A 53 1.79 17.14 18.47
N TYR A 54 2.63 16.12 18.57
CA TYR A 54 2.41 14.82 17.92
C TYR A 54 2.06 14.97 16.43
N ASP A 55 2.87 15.79 15.72
CA ASP A 55 2.73 16.10 14.29
C ASP A 55 1.45 16.83 13.87
N TYR A 56 0.64 17.31 14.85
CA TYR A 56 -0.52 18.15 14.60
C TYR A 56 -0.34 19.54 15.19
N THR A 57 -0.80 20.57 14.47
CA THR A 57 -1.11 21.83 15.13
C THR A 57 -2.40 21.66 15.95
N PRO A 58 -2.60 22.43 17.05
CA PRO A 58 -3.86 22.40 17.78
C PRO A 58 -5.08 22.60 16.89
N LEU A 59 -4.99 23.48 15.89
CA LEU A 59 -6.08 23.74 14.94
C LEU A 59 -6.39 22.52 14.06
N CYS A 60 -5.38 21.91 13.43
CA CYS A 60 -5.57 20.70 12.63
C CYS A 60 -6.17 19.57 13.47
N TYR A 61 -5.71 19.41 14.71
CA TYR A 61 -6.22 18.36 15.59
C TYR A 61 -7.67 18.60 16.01
N ALA A 62 -8.02 19.86 16.33
CA ALA A 62 -9.39 20.23 16.64
C ALA A 62 -10.35 20.01 15.44
N VAL A 63 -9.90 20.32 14.22
CA VAL A 63 -10.64 20.02 12.99
C VAL A 63 -10.80 18.51 12.81
N LYS A 64 -9.73 17.71 12.98
CA LYS A 64 -9.77 16.25 12.90
C LYS A 64 -10.76 15.63 13.89
N CYS A 65 -10.81 16.17 15.11
CA CYS A 65 -11.70 15.72 16.20
C CYS A 65 -13.11 16.29 16.11
N ASP A 66 -13.41 17.10 15.11
CA ASP A 66 -14.72 17.76 14.91
C ASP A 66 -15.16 18.64 16.10
N LYS A 67 -14.22 19.41 16.66
CA LYS A 67 -14.46 20.27 17.83
C LYS A 67 -14.64 21.74 17.42
N GLU A 68 -15.80 22.09 16.87
CA GLU A 68 -16.06 23.42 16.29
C GLU A 68 -15.80 24.57 17.29
N SER A 69 -16.25 24.45 18.55
CA SER A 69 -16.03 25.48 19.58
C SER A 69 -14.54 25.75 19.83
N ILE A 70 -13.72 24.70 19.85
CA ILE A 70 -12.27 24.79 20.00
C ILE A 70 -11.63 25.37 18.75
N VAL A 71 -12.08 24.96 17.54
CA VAL A 71 -11.62 25.53 16.27
C VAL A 71 -11.84 27.06 16.27
N ARG A 72 -13.03 27.53 16.63
CA ARG A 72 -13.34 28.97 16.75
C ARG A 72 -12.44 29.67 17.77
N LEU A 73 -12.20 29.07 18.92
CA LEU A 73 -11.32 29.59 19.96
C LEU A 73 -9.87 29.72 19.46
N LEU A 74 -9.34 28.68 18.82
CA LEU A 74 -7.98 28.66 18.31
C LEU A 74 -7.79 29.72 17.20
N ILE A 75 -8.72 29.83 16.26
CA ILE A 75 -8.68 30.86 15.21
C ILE A 75 -8.72 32.26 15.82
N LYS A 76 -9.61 32.50 16.80
CA LYS A 76 -9.68 33.78 17.52
C LYS A 76 -8.36 34.18 18.18
N ASN A 77 -7.57 33.19 18.63
CA ASN A 77 -6.26 33.41 19.26
C ASN A 77 -5.08 33.34 18.28
N GLY A 78 -5.31 33.40 16.96
CA GLY A 78 -4.25 33.54 15.95
C GLY A 78 -3.68 32.23 15.44
N ALA A 79 -4.45 31.14 15.53
CA ALA A 79 -4.05 29.89 14.88
C ALA A 79 -3.91 30.09 13.35
N ASN A 80 -2.81 29.60 12.79
CA ASN A 80 -2.55 29.69 11.36
C ASN A 80 -3.43 28.72 10.59
N LEU A 81 -4.29 29.26 9.71
CA LEU A 81 -5.25 28.51 8.90
C LEU A 81 -4.60 27.65 7.81
N GLU A 82 -3.33 27.96 7.47
CA GLU A 82 -2.62 27.33 6.36
C GLU A 82 -1.47 26.42 6.80
N LYS A 83 -1.21 26.34 8.11
CA LYS A 83 -0.11 25.51 8.61
C LYS A 83 -0.44 24.03 8.48
N GLU A 84 0.39 23.32 7.73
CA GLU A 84 0.23 21.89 7.49
C GLU A 84 0.55 21.02 8.70
N CYS A 85 -0.15 19.90 8.74
CA CYS A 85 0.11 18.77 9.61
C CYS A 85 -0.13 17.47 8.82
N HIS A 86 0.82 16.56 8.83
CA HIS A 86 0.80 15.36 7.98
C HIS A 86 0.52 15.69 6.49
N GLY A 87 1.15 16.73 5.95
CA GLY A 87 0.99 17.16 4.57
C GLY A 87 -0.43 17.64 4.23
N LYS A 88 -1.19 18.20 5.21
CA LYS A 88 -2.55 18.72 4.99
C LYS A 88 -2.78 19.99 5.78
N THR A 89 -3.36 21.01 5.14
CA THR A 89 -3.88 22.18 5.84
C THR A 89 -5.12 21.82 6.68
N PRO A 90 -5.55 22.67 7.62
CA PRO A 90 -6.83 22.48 8.32
C PRO A 90 -8.01 22.28 7.37
N LEU A 91 -8.07 23.02 6.26
CA LEU A 91 -9.13 22.90 5.25
C LEU A 91 -9.09 21.54 4.54
N MET A 92 -7.90 21.04 4.19
CA MET A 92 -7.72 19.67 3.65
C MET A 92 -8.09 18.60 4.66
N THR A 93 -7.80 18.83 5.93
CA THR A 93 -8.20 17.92 7.01
C THR A 93 -9.72 17.82 7.10
N ALA A 94 -10.44 18.95 7.07
CA ALA A 94 -11.89 18.96 7.01
C ALA A 94 -12.42 18.26 5.74
N ALA A 95 -11.76 18.48 4.59
CA ALA A 95 -12.11 17.83 3.33
C ALA A 95 -11.94 16.30 3.37
N LYS A 96 -10.90 15.81 4.05
CA LYS A 96 -10.66 14.37 4.24
C LYS A 96 -11.76 13.70 5.07
N TYR A 97 -12.20 14.35 6.14
CA TYR A 97 -13.13 13.74 7.10
C TYR A 97 -14.62 14.03 6.81
N ASP A 98 -14.94 14.66 5.67
CA ASP A 98 -16.30 14.98 5.21
C ASP A 98 -17.04 15.97 6.14
N PHE A 99 -16.32 16.95 6.70
CA PHE A 99 -16.89 17.94 7.63
C PHE A 99 -17.29 19.23 6.89
N VAL A 100 -18.47 19.24 6.26
CA VAL A 100 -19.00 20.39 5.50
C VAL A 100 -19.06 21.67 6.35
N HIS A 101 -19.50 21.58 7.61
CA HIS A 101 -19.57 22.76 8.50
C HIS A 101 -18.20 23.35 8.83
N MET A 102 -17.17 22.49 8.97
CA MET A 102 -15.79 22.95 9.17
C MET A 102 -15.21 23.62 7.91
N ILE A 103 -15.54 23.10 6.72
CA ILE A 103 -15.17 23.75 5.44
C ILE A 103 -15.74 25.17 5.41
N ASN A 104 -17.03 25.33 5.69
CA ASN A 104 -17.67 26.65 5.72
C ASN A 104 -17.04 27.56 6.76
N LEU A 105 -16.80 27.06 7.98
CA LEU A 105 -16.17 27.83 9.04
C LEU A 105 -14.77 28.32 8.68
N LEU A 106 -13.90 27.41 8.19
CA LEU A 106 -12.52 27.76 7.86
C LEU A 106 -12.44 28.79 6.72
N ILE A 107 -13.24 28.62 5.65
CA ILE A 107 -13.31 29.59 4.55
C ILE A 107 -13.88 30.93 5.04
N GLU A 108 -14.92 30.94 5.86
CA GLU A 108 -15.47 32.17 6.47
C GLU A 108 -14.41 32.92 7.30
N LYS A 109 -13.50 32.19 7.94
CA LYS A 109 -12.40 32.76 8.73
C LYS A 109 -11.17 33.11 7.92
N GLY A 110 -11.20 32.93 6.59
CA GLY A 110 -10.17 33.39 5.67
C GLY A 110 -9.19 32.32 5.23
N ALA A 111 -9.50 31.02 5.41
CA ALA A 111 -8.71 29.97 4.79
C ALA A 111 -8.81 30.06 3.26
N ASP A 112 -7.68 29.95 2.58
CA ASP A 112 -7.62 29.93 1.12
C ASP A 112 -8.15 28.61 0.57
N VAL A 113 -9.18 28.71 -0.29
CA VAL A 113 -9.86 27.54 -0.88
C VAL A 113 -8.96 26.73 -1.81
N ASP A 114 -7.91 27.37 -2.35
CA ASP A 114 -6.97 26.76 -3.29
C ASP A 114 -5.55 26.59 -2.71
N ASN A 115 -5.32 26.90 -1.42
CA ASN A 115 -3.98 26.80 -0.82
C ASN A 115 -3.40 25.38 -0.98
N PRO A 116 -2.28 25.20 -1.72
CA PRO A 116 -1.70 23.88 -1.93
C PRO A 116 -0.85 23.46 -0.73
N ASN A 117 -0.79 22.14 -0.47
CA ASN A 117 0.19 21.57 0.45
C ASN A 117 1.59 21.45 -0.18
N GLU A 118 2.55 20.95 0.59
CA GLU A 118 3.93 20.70 0.12
C GLU A 118 4.02 19.81 -1.14
N PHE A 119 3.00 19.01 -1.45
CA PHE A 119 2.91 18.19 -2.67
C PHE A 119 2.20 18.91 -3.82
N GLY A 120 1.77 20.16 -3.65
CA GLY A 120 0.98 20.91 -4.62
C GLY A 120 -0.49 20.53 -4.66
N GLN A 121 -0.97 19.70 -3.74
CA GLN A 121 -2.37 19.26 -3.69
C GLN A 121 -3.24 20.33 -3.04
N THR A 122 -4.41 20.61 -3.64
CA THR A 122 -5.40 21.56 -3.12
C THR A 122 -6.46 20.89 -2.24
N PRO A 123 -7.25 21.64 -1.45
CA PRO A 123 -8.38 21.10 -0.71
C PRO A 123 -9.38 20.34 -1.60
N LEU A 124 -9.63 20.81 -2.84
CA LEU A 124 -10.48 20.11 -3.80
C LEU A 124 -9.88 18.77 -4.24
N MET A 125 -8.58 18.70 -4.51
CA MET A 125 -7.88 17.43 -4.80
C MET A 125 -7.97 16.48 -3.62
N CYS A 126 -7.87 16.98 -2.39
CA CYS A 126 -8.04 16.20 -1.17
C CYS A 126 -9.47 15.62 -1.08
N ALA A 127 -10.50 16.45 -1.29
CA ALA A 127 -11.90 15.97 -1.34
C ALA A 127 -12.09 14.89 -2.42
N CYS A 128 -11.50 15.09 -3.60
CA CYS A 128 -11.54 14.13 -4.70
C CYS A 128 -10.84 12.81 -4.35
N LYS A 129 -9.67 12.86 -3.74
CA LYS A 129 -8.90 11.69 -3.30
C LYS A 129 -9.70 10.80 -2.36
N TYR A 130 -10.46 11.39 -1.45
CA TYR A 130 -11.27 10.64 -0.48
C TYR A 130 -12.70 10.36 -0.96
N GLY A 131 -13.04 10.77 -2.19
CA GLY A 131 -14.35 10.54 -2.80
C GLY A 131 -15.51 11.32 -2.16
N ASN A 132 -15.22 12.43 -1.48
CA ASN A 132 -16.19 13.23 -0.74
C ASN A 132 -16.95 14.19 -1.68
N LEU A 133 -17.98 13.67 -2.34
CA LEU A 133 -18.77 14.39 -3.35
C LEU A 133 -19.36 15.70 -2.82
N GLU A 134 -19.94 15.69 -1.63
CA GLU A 134 -20.58 16.90 -1.06
C GLU A 134 -19.55 17.97 -0.72
N ILE A 135 -18.39 17.59 -0.19
CA ILE A 135 -17.26 18.52 0.03
C ILE A 135 -16.78 19.13 -1.29
N ALA A 136 -16.60 18.29 -2.32
CA ALA A 136 -16.17 18.78 -3.63
C ALA A 136 -17.17 19.81 -4.20
N LYS A 137 -18.48 19.55 -4.10
CA LYS A 137 -19.52 20.49 -4.50
C LYS A 137 -19.41 21.81 -3.71
N HIS A 138 -19.21 21.75 -2.40
CA HIS A 138 -19.06 22.93 -1.55
C HIS A 138 -17.82 23.75 -1.91
N LEU A 139 -16.65 23.11 -2.06
CA LEU A 139 -15.42 23.79 -2.45
C LEU A 139 -15.56 24.45 -3.83
N ILE A 140 -16.15 23.76 -4.82
CA ILE A 140 -16.43 24.32 -6.15
C ILE A 140 -17.36 25.53 -6.04
N ALA A 141 -18.41 25.44 -5.23
CA ALA A 141 -19.33 26.57 -4.99
C ALA A 141 -18.67 27.75 -4.28
N LYS A 142 -17.60 27.51 -3.50
CA LYS A 142 -16.78 28.52 -2.85
C LYS A 142 -15.65 29.06 -3.75
N GLY A 143 -15.57 28.63 -5.01
CA GLY A 143 -14.64 29.15 -6.00
C GLY A 143 -13.36 28.34 -6.18
N ALA A 144 -13.29 27.12 -5.68
CA ALA A 144 -12.13 26.26 -5.89
C ALA A 144 -11.80 26.07 -7.38
N THR A 145 -10.54 26.21 -7.75
CA THR A 145 -10.05 26.13 -9.12
C THR A 145 -9.85 24.68 -9.56
N LEU A 146 -10.60 24.25 -10.58
CA LEU A 146 -10.61 22.86 -11.05
C LEU A 146 -9.32 22.42 -11.75
N GLY A 147 -8.66 23.34 -12.48
CA GLY A 147 -7.54 23.03 -13.37
C GLY A 147 -6.15 23.10 -12.72
N LEU A 148 -6.05 23.32 -11.41
CA LEU A 148 -4.78 23.30 -10.70
C LEU A 148 -4.15 21.91 -10.77
N LYS A 149 -2.84 21.84 -10.79
CA LYS A 149 -2.06 20.60 -10.86
C LYS A 149 -1.16 20.47 -9.65
N ASP A 150 -1.09 19.27 -9.12
CA ASP A 150 -0.10 18.92 -8.10
C ASP A 150 1.32 18.79 -8.69
N LYS A 151 2.31 18.46 -7.87
CA LYS A 151 3.72 18.30 -8.34
C LYS A 151 3.90 17.14 -9.32
N ASN A 152 2.96 16.19 -9.41
CA ASN A 152 2.96 15.10 -10.37
C ASN A 152 2.25 15.47 -11.68
N GLY A 153 1.59 16.64 -11.72
CA GLY A 153 0.79 17.10 -12.85
C GLY A 153 -0.66 16.63 -12.81
N ASP A 154 -1.10 15.95 -11.73
CA ASP A 154 -2.46 15.48 -11.54
C ASP A 154 -3.40 16.64 -11.14
N THR A 155 -4.60 16.69 -11.72
CA THR A 155 -5.68 17.60 -11.35
C THR A 155 -6.65 16.91 -10.37
N CYS A 156 -7.66 17.63 -9.88
CA CYS A 156 -8.71 17.04 -9.05
C CYS A 156 -9.46 15.89 -9.76
N LEU A 157 -9.46 15.83 -11.10
CA LEU A 157 -10.10 14.75 -11.86
C LEU A 157 -9.34 13.43 -11.75
N GLU A 158 -8.00 13.44 -11.82
CA GLU A 158 -7.19 12.24 -11.62
C GLU A 158 -7.42 11.66 -10.22
N PHE A 159 -7.46 12.52 -9.20
CA PHE A 159 -7.81 12.09 -7.84
C PHE A 159 -9.23 11.51 -7.73
N ALA A 160 -10.21 12.11 -8.42
CA ALA A 160 -11.59 11.60 -8.46
C ALA A 160 -11.69 10.24 -9.17
N LEU A 161 -10.97 10.06 -10.27
CA LEU A 161 -10.88 8.77 -10.98
C LEU A 161 -10.32 7.67 -10.07
N LYS A 162 -9.29 7.99 -9.29
CA LYS A 162 -8.67 7.08 -8.31
C LYS A 162 -9.63 6.76 -7.14
N SER A 163 -10.53 7.67 -6.76
CA SER A 163 -11.45 7.49 -5.62
C SER A 163 -12.62 6.53 -5.88
N ARG A 164 -12.81 6.05 -7.13
CA ARG A 164 -13.92 5.19 -7.57
C ARG A 164 -15.32 5.80 -7.36
N ASN A 165 -15.41 7.08 -7.02
CA ASN A 165 -16.69 7.78 -6.91
C ASN A 165 -17.12 8.32 -8.27
N ARG A 166 -17.85 7.50 -9.04
CA ARG A 166 -18.30 7.85 -10.39
C ARG A 166 -19.09 9.17 -10.41
N LYS A 167 -19.96 9.43 -9.42
CA LYS A 167 -20.74 10.67 -9.37
C LYS A 167 -19.85 11.90 -9.21
N LEU A 168 -18.72 11.76 -8.51
CA LEU A 168 -17.75 12.85 -8.37
C LEU A 168 -17.02 13.10 -9.69
N VAL A 169 -16.63 12.04 -10.40
CA VAL A 169 -16.03 12.16 -11.74
C VAL A 169 -17.03 12.82 -12.71
N ASP A 170 -18.28 12.34 -12.75
CA ASP A 170 -19.32 12.90 -13.62
C ASP A 170 -19.55 14.40 -13.33
N LEU A 171 -19.57 14.82 -12.05
CA LEU A 171 -19.65 16.22 -11.66
C LEU A 171 -18.50 17.07 -12.25
N LEU A 172 -17.26 16.57 -12.16
CA LEU A 172 -16.08 17.32 -12.65
C LEU A 172 -16.08 17.42 -14.19
N LEU A 173 -16.54 16.35 -14.87
CA LEU A 173 -16.71 16.37 -16.34
C LEU A 173 -17.81 17.37 -16.76
N GLU A 174 -18.95 17.43 -16.05
CA GLU A 174 -19.98 18.45 -16.25
C GLU A 174 -19.48 19.87 -16.05
N LYS A 175 -18.45 20.06 -15.19
CA LYS A 175 -17.80 21.34 -14.97
C LYS A 175 -16.72 21.68 -16.01
N GLY A 176 -16.54 20.84 -17.04
CA GLY A 176 -15.67 21.12 -18.19
C GLY A 176 -14.28 20.48 -18.13
N LEU A 177 -13.98 19.66 -17.14
CA LEU A 177 -12.79 18.81 -17.20
C LEU A 177 -12.99 17.68 -18.20
N SER A 178 -11.91 17.11 -18.69
CA SER A 178 -11.95 15.98 -19.64
C SER A 178 -11.10 14.82 -19.12
N VAL A 179 -11.60 13.60 -19.30
CA VAL A 179 -10.83 12.38 -18.95
C VAL A 179 -9.49 12.39 -19.67
N PRO A 180 -8.38 12.13 -18.97
CA PRO A 180 -7.06 12.07 -19.58
C PRO A 180 -7.03 11.14 -20.80
N ASN A 181 -6.40 11.60 -21.89
CA ASN A 181 -6.20 10.77 -23.07
C ASN A 181 -4.95 9.91 -22.86
N ILE A 182 -5.13 8.62 -22.73
CA ILE A 182 -4.05 7.65 -22.63
C ILE A 182 -3.66 7.12 -24.02
N ARG A 183 -2.45 6.55 -24.13
CA ARG A 183 -1.96 5.94 -25.37
C ARG A 183 -2.79 4.70 -25.71
N ASP A 184 -2.68 4.22 -26.96
CA ASP A 184 -3.19 2.91 -27.31
C ASP A 184 -2.61 1.85 -26.37
N VAL A 185 -3.48 1.10 -25.71
CA VAL A 185 -3.09 0.13 -24.71
C VAL A 185 -4.01 -1.08 -24.73
N GLN A 186 -3.44 -2.25 -24.47
CA GLN A 186 -4.17 -3.45 -24.13
C GLN A 186 -3.81 -3.84 -22.69
N GLU A 187 -4.81 -4.02 -21.84
CA GLU A 187 -4.68 -4.49 -20.47
C GLU A 187 -5.24 -5.90 -20.33
N GLY A 188 -4.60 -6.75 -19.57
CA GLY A 188 -4.89 -8.17 -19.44
C GLY A 188 -3.78 -9.04 -20.07
N PRO A 189 -3.97 -10.36 -20.11
CA PRO A 189 -5.23 -11.09 -19.92
C PRO A 189 -5.68 -11.17 -18.46
N HIS A 190 -7.00 -11.02 -18.24
CA HIS A 190 -7.64 -11.39 -16.97
C HIS A 190 -8.43 -12.67 -17.21
N VAL A 191 -8.12 -13.73 -16.46
CA VAL A 191 -8.67 -15.06 -16.67
C VAL A 191 -9.73 -15.34 -15.61
N ARG A 192 -10.98 -15.51 -16.03
CA ARG A 192 -12.12 -15.87 -15.20
C ARG A 192 -12.54 -17.31 -15.47
N TRP A 193 -12.62 -18.13 -14.43
CA TRP A 193 -13.06 -19.51 -14.55
C TRP A 193 -14.60 -19.58 -14.66
N LEU A 194 -15.08 -20.28 -15.66
CA LEU A 194 -16.49 -20.60 -15.89
C LEU A 194 -16.82 -22.01 -15.39
N SER A 195 -15.87 -22.93 -15.53
CA SER A 195 -15.89 -24.31 -15.02
C SER A 195 -14.46 -24.82 -14.88
N ASP A 196 -14.28 -26.06 -14.45
CA ASP A 196 -12.96 -26.70 -14.33
C ASP A 196 -12.22 -26.78 -15.67
N ASP A 197 -12.93 -26.84 -16.80
CA ASP A 197 -12.37 -27.02 -18.14
C ASP A 197 -12.42 -25.78 -19.02
N ARG A 198 -13.15 -24.72 -18.61
CA ARG A 198 -13.40 -23.55 -19.45
C ARG A 198 -13.17 -22.25 -18.69
N CYS A 199 -12.56 -21.30 -19.36
CA CYS A 199 -12.38 -19.95 -18.83
C CYS A 199 -12.74 -18.88 -19.85
N GLU A 200 -13.09 -17.70 -19.35
CA GLU A 200 -13.22 -16.46 -20.10
C GLU A 200 -11.94 -15.66 -19.95
N VAL A 201 -11.34 -15.29 -21.05
CA VAL A 201 -10.17 -14.40 -21.09
C VAL A 201 -10.64 -13.01 -21.48
N ILE A 202 -10.32 -12.04 -20.66
CA ILE A 202 -10.78 -10.66 -20.77
C ILE A 202 -9.58 -9.75 -21.03
N TYR A 203 -9.72 -8.90 -22.05
CA TYR A 203 -8.81 -7.79 -22.33
C TYR A 203 -9.58 -6.48 -22.35
N LEU A 204 -8.98 -5.41 -21.85
CA LEU A 204 -9.42 -4.05 -22.09
C LEU A 204 -8.52 -3.44 -23.15
N LYS A 205 -9.12 -2.94 -24.24
CA LYS A 205 -8.40 -2.27 -25.33
C LYS A 205 -8.83 -0.82 -25.41
N HIS A 206 -7.88 0.07 -25.31
CA HIS A 206 -8.10 1.51 -25.46
C HIS A 206 -7.52 2.00 -26.78
N ALA A 207 -8.32 2.76 -27.51
CA ALA A 207 -7.93 3.41 -28.75
C ALA A 207 -7.80 4.92 -28.53
N ARG A 208 -6.58 5.44 -28.58
CA ARG A 208 -6.23 6.84 -28.31
C ARG A 208 -7.03 7.83 -29.15
N PHE A 209 -7.16 7.58 -30.47
CA PHE A 209 -7.82 8.53 -31.37
C PHE A 209 -9.32 8.71 -31.09
N SER A 210 -9.99 7.67 -30.61
CA SER A 210 -11.41 7.74 -30.23
C SER A 210 -11.63 7.98 -28.74
N ASN A 211 -10.57 7.95 -27.95
CA ASN A 211 -10.60 7.93 -26.47
C ASN A 211 -11.63 6.92 -25.92
N LYS A 212 -11.69 5.73 -26.57
CA LYS A 212 -12.66 4.70 -26.28
C LYS A 212 -12.00 3.43 -25.76
N THR A 213 -12.48 2.92 -24.64
CA THR A 213 -12.10 1.61 -24.14
C THR A 213 -13.18 0.59 -24.47
N THR A 214 -12.76 -0.60 -24.91
CA THR A 214 -13.64 -1.74 -25.21
C THR A 214 -13.20 -2.95 -24.42
N ILE A 215 -14.18 -3.76 -23.99
CA ILE A 215 -13.92 -5.05 -23.37
C ILE A 215 -13.96 -6.12 -24.46
N VAL A 216 -12.85 -6.87 -24.60
CA VAL A 216 -12.77 -8.03 -25.49
C VAL A 216 -12.78 -9.29 -24.64
N LYS A 217 -13.75 -10.16 -24.88
CA LYS A 217 -13.93 -11.42 -24.15
C LYS A 217 -13.80 -12.60 -25.10
N LYS A 218 -13.11 -13.64 -24.67
CA LYS A 218 -12.95 -14.89 -25.42
C LYS A 218 -13.10 -16.07 -24.47
N ILE A 219 -14.03 -16.97 -24.77
CA ILE A 219 -14.16 -18.24 -24.03
C ILE A 219 -13.24 -19.25 -24.69
N ILE A 220 -12.44 -19.93 -23.86
CA ILE A 220 -11.48 -20.93 -24.29
C ILE A 220 -11.51 -22.16 -23.38
N ASP A 221 -11.05 -23.29 -23.92
CA ASP A 221 -10.77 -24.45 -23.10
C ASP A 221 -9.48 -24.24 -22.30
N ARG A 222 -9.42 -24.77 -21.09
CA ARG A 222 -8.28 -24.69 -20.17
C ARG A 222 -6.95 -25.05 -20.84
N LYS A 223 -6.92 -26.10 -21.69
CA LYS A 223 -5.73 -26.55 -22.41
C LYS A 223 -5.09 -25.49 -23.31
N ASN A 224 -5.88 -24.49 -23.77
CA ASN A 224 -5.43 -23.42 -24.65
C ASN A 224 -4.97 -22.15 -23.89
N LEU A 225 -5.14 -22.12 -22.56
CA LEU A 225 -4.82 -20.96 -21.76
C LEU A 225 -3.32 -20.59 -21.77
N PRO A 226 -2.36 -21.55 -21.72
CA PRO A 226 -0.93 -21.25 -21.77
C PRO A 226 -0.53 -20.38 -22.97
N SER A 227 -1.08 -20.65 -24.15
CA SER A 227 -0.77 -19.90 -25.37
C SER A 227 -1.32 -18.47 -25.36
N ILE A 228 -2.38 -18.21 -24.59
CA ILE A 228 -3.06 -16.92 -24.57
C ILE A 228 -2.41 -15.95 -23.59
N VAL A 229 -1.98 -16.44 -22.43
CA VAL A 229 -1.27 -15.61 -21.45
C VAL A 229 0.21 -15.40 -21.82
N GLY A 230 0.65 -15.93 -22.94
CA GLY A 230 2.04 -15.78 -23.43
C GLY A 230 3.09 -16.45 -22.54
N LEU A 231 2.64 -17.38 -21.68
CA LEU A 231 3.48 -18.09 -20.75
C LEU A 231 3.55 -19.55 -21.16
N SER A 232 4.76 -20.10 -21.30
CA SER A 232 4.99 -21.54 -21.52
C SER A 232 4.70 -22.32 -20.24
N LEU A 233 3.42 -22.41 -19.86
CA LEU A 233 2.96 -23.13 -18.67
C LEU A 233 2.24 -24.40 -19.08
N ASP A 234 2.43 -25.46 -18.30
CA ASP A 234 1.64 -26.69 -18.42
C ASP A 234 0.16 -26.39 -18.11
N ALA A 235 -0.75 -26.84 -18.95
CA ALA A 235 -2.19 -26.69 -18.78
C ALA A 235 -2.71 -27.27 -17.43
N ASN A 236 -2.00 -28.25 -16.86
CA ASN A 236 -2.33 -28.84 -15.56
C ASN A 236 -1.95 -27.93 -14.38
N THR A 237 -1.15 -26.88 -14.61
CA THR A 237 -0.64 -25.97 -13.59
C THR A 237 -1.68 -24.95 -13.14
N TYR A 238 -2.66 -24.63 -14.01
CA TYR A 238 -3.72 -23.68 -13.69
C TYR A 238 -4.80 -24.28 -12.76
N GLY A 239 -5.22 -23.52 -11.77
CA GLY A 239 -6.28 -23.94 -10.84
C GLY A 239 -5.84 -24.83 -9.68
N ILE A 240 -4.52 -25.06 -9.51
CA ILE A 240 -3.98 -25.84 -8.38
C ILE A 240 -4.13 -25.08 -7.06
N HIS A 241 -4.24 -23.76 -7.11
CA HIS A 241 -4.33 -22.91 -5.91
C HIS A 241 -5.63 -23.06 -5.11
N SER A 242 -6.67 -23.68 -5.67
CA SER A 242 -7.91 -23.97 -4.94
C SER A 242 -7.76 -25.12 -3.89
N ARG A 243 -6.63 -25.82 -3.91
CA ARG A 243 -6.30 -26.90 -2.96
C ARG A 243 -4.91 -26.67 -2.35
N ALA A 244 -4.67 -25.49 -1.79
CA ALA A 244 -3.49 -25.25 -0.96
C ALA A 244 -3.63 -26.04 0.36
N SER A 245 -3.42 -27.33 0.28
CA SER A 245 -3.12 -28.14 1.47
C SER A 245 -1.71 -27.77 1.92
N GLY A 246 -1.58 -27.06 3.05
CA GLY A 246 -0.35 -26.96 3.82
C GLY A 246 0.85 -26.40 3.05
N ASN A 247 0.79 -25.17 2.54
CA ASN A 247 2.02 -24.50 2.17
C ASN A 247 2.83 -24.27 3.45
N SER A 248 3.97 -24.93 3.57
CA SER A 248 4.94 -24.57 4.60
C SER A 248 5.30 -23.10 4.41
N HIS A 249 5.21 -22.30 5.47
CA HIS A 249 5.70 -20.92 5.48
C HIS A 249 7.09 -20.84 6.10
N ALA A 250 7.75 -21.99 6.26
CA ALA A 250 9.12 -22.12 6.74
C ALA A 250 9.91 -23.08 5.84
N TYR A 251 11.11 -22.67 5.46
CA TYR A 251 12.03 -23.39 4.58
C TYR A 251 13.42 -23.35 5.19
N ASP A 252 14.12 -24.49 5.17
CA ASP A 252 15.47 -24.61 5.71
C ASP A 252 16.43 -25.16 4.65
N GLY A 253 17.73 -24.84 4.78
CA GLY A 253 18.80 -25.32 3.91
C GLY A 253 18.82 -24.67 2.53
N VAL A 254 18.20 -23.52 2.36
CA VAL A 254 18.19 -22.75 1.11
C VAL A 254 19.51 -21.98 0.99
N LYS A 255 20.32 -22.31 -0.03
CA LYS A 255 21.66 -21.72 -0.19
C LYS A 255 21.67 -20.36 -0.86
N LYS A 256 20.58 -19.99 -1.53
CA LYS A 256 20.53 -18.79 -2.36
C LYS A 256 19.13 -18.19 -2.35
N ILE A 257 19.02 -16.97 -1.86
CA ILE A 257 17.75 -16.24 -1.74
C ILE A 257 17.94 -14.86 -2.37
N LEU A 258 17.01 -14.44 -3.23
CA LEU A 258 16.92 -13.07 -3.73
C LEU A 258 15.65 -12.43 -3.17
N ALA A 259 15.78 -11.35 -2.40
CA ALA A 259 14.64 -10.58 -1.93
C ALA A 259 14.55 -9.24 -2.67
N ILE A 260 13.37 -8.93 -3.15
CA ILE A 260 13.05 -7.76 -3.97
C ILE A 260 11.96 -6.99 -3.23
N GLY A 261 12.10 -5.67 -3.14
CA GLY A 261 11.11 -4.78 -2.52
C GLY A 261 9.89 -4.52 -3.39
N ASP A 262 9.28 -3.36 -3.19
CA ASP A 262 8.04 -2.95 -3.79
C ASP A 262 8.18 -2.75 -5.30
N LEU A 263 7.37 -3.45 -6.10
CA LEU A 263 7.48 -3.40 -7.57
C LEU A 263 6.60 -2.32 -8.19
N HIS A 264 5.43 -2.08 -7.62
CA HIS A 264 4.50 -1.05 -8.08
C HIS A 264 4.30 -1.01 -9.61
N GLY A 265 4.17 -2.18 -10.25
CA GLY A 265 3.94 -2.28 -11.69
C GLY A 265 5.13 -1.86 -12.57
N GLU A 266 6.36 -1.75 -12.02
CA GLU A 266 7.58 -1.41 -12.75
C GLU A 266 8.23 -2.65 -13.40
N TYR A 267 7.52 -3.21 -14.36
CA TYR A 267 7.84 -4.48 -15.02
C TYR A 267 9.21 -4.52 -15.70
N GLU A 268 9.63 -3.41 -16.34
CA GLU A 268 10.90 -3.41 -17.11
C GLU A 268 12.10 -3.46 -16.18
N GLY A 269 12.09 -2.70 -15.08
CA GLY A 269 13.12 -2.75 -14.04
C GLY A 269 13.17 -4.13 -13.37
N PHE A 270 12.02 -4.67 -13.00
CA PHE A 270 11.91 -6.02 -12.44
C PHE A 270 12.48 -7.09 -13.37
N LYS A 271 12.07 -7.10 -14.64
CA LYS A 271 12.59 -8.03 -15.66
C LYS A 271 14.11 -7.90 -15.84
N LYS A 272 14.62 -6.67 -15.94
CA LYS A 272 16.05 -6.38 -16.08
C LYS A 272 16.87 -6.90 -14.91
N LEU A 273 16.39 -6.67 -13.68
CA LEU A 273 17.03 -7.19 -12.47
C LEU A 273 17.12 -8.72 -12.49
N LEU A 274 16.00 -9.41 -12.77
CA LEU A 274 15.96 -10.88 -12.81
C LEU A 274 16.87 -11.47 -13.90
N LEU A 275 16.94 -10.84 -15.08
CA LEU A 275 17.83 -11.26 -16.18
C LEU A 275 19.32 -11.14 -15.77
N ASN A 276 19.71 -10.00 -15.23
CA ASN A 276 21.11 -9.70 -14.97
C ASN A 276 21.65 -10.41 -13.70
N VAL A 277 20.78 -10.69 -12.73
CA VAL A 277 21.11 -11.55 -11.59
C VAL A 277 21.13 -13.04 -11.99
N GLY A 278 20.60 -13.39 -13.18
CA GLY A 278 20.57 -14.74 -13.71
C GLY A 278 19.46 -15.62 -13.15
N VAL A 279 18.39 -15.02 -12.62
CA VAL A 279 17.18 -15.74 -12.17
C VAL A 279 16.41 -16.32 -13.35
N ILE A 280 16.35 -15.57 -14.44
CA ILE A 280 15.64 -15.94 -15.67
C ILE A 280 16.56 -15.88 -16.91
N ASP A 281 16.15 -16.53 -17.99
CA ASP A 281 16.77 -16.39 -19.31
C ASP A 281 16.10 -15.29 -20.16
N GLY A 282 16.60 -15.10 -21.40
CA GLY A 282 16.05 -14.12 -22.36
C GLY A 282 14.60 -14.38 -22.78
N GLU A 283 14.11 -15.60 -22.56
CA GLU A 283 12.71 -16.02 -22.81
C GLU A 283 11.86 -15.95 -21.54
N LEU A 284 12.40 -15.34 -20.48
CA LEU A 284 11.79 -15.20 -19.15
C LEU A 284 11.47 -16.54 -18.48
N ASN A 285 12.27 -17.58 -18.69
CA ASN A 285 12.13 -18.85 -18.01
C ASN A 285 13.07 -18.94 -16.82
N TRP A 286 12.65 -19.67 -15.79
CA TRP A 286 13.42 -19.92 -14.58
C TRP A 286 14.75 -20.62 -14.85
N LYS A 287 15.85 -20.09 -14.36
CA LYS A 287 17.21 -20.64 -14.46
C LYS A 287 17.93 -20.83 -13.13
N TRP A 288 17.30 -20.45 -12.03
CA TRP A 288 17.98 -20.35 -10.74
C TRP A 288 18.01 -21.65 -9.92
N GLY A 289 17.56 -22.78 -10.52
CA GLY A 289 17.61 -24.10 -9.89
C GLY A 289 16.86 -24.13 -8.56
N LYS A 290 17.54 -24.50 -7.46
CA LYS A 290 16.96 -24.61 -6.11
C LYS A 290 16.95 -23.30 -5.32
N GLY A 291 17.33 -22.17 -5.91
CA GLY A 291 17.26 -20.87 -5.25
C GLY A 291 15.85 -20.42 -4.97
N HIS A 292 15.68 -19.53 -4.01
CA HIS A 292 14.41 -18.91 -3.67
C HIS A 292 14.39 -17.42 -4.07
N VAL A 293 13.28 -16.93 -4.60
CA VAL A 293 13.04 -15.52 -4.83
C VAL A 293 11.87 -15.09 -3.96
N VAL A 294 12.00 -13.96 -3.26
CA VAL A 294 10.96 -13.36 -2.43
C VAL A 294 10.66 -11.98 -2.98
N ILE A 295 9.40 -11.72 -3.31
CA ILE A 295 8.87 -10.39 -3.57
C ILE A 295 8.19 -9.93 -2.29
N CYS A 296 8.69 -8.85 -1.69
CA CYS A 296 8.27 -8.38 -0.38
C CYS A 296 6.97 -7.54 -0.39
N GLY A 297 6.11 -7.75 -1.39
CA GLY A 297 4.79 -7.11 -1.50
C GLY A 297 4.76 -5.94 -2.46
N ASP A 298 3.62 -5.27 -2.48
CA ASP A 298 3.33 -4.04 -3.23
C ASP A 298 3.69 -4.12 -4.73
N VAL A 299 3.14 -5.14 -5.40
CA VAL A 299 3.17 -5.24 -6.87
C VAL A 299 2.16 -4.28 -7.49
N PHE A 300 1.06 -4.00 -6.76
CA PHE A 300 -0.04 -3.15 -7.20
C PHE A 300 0.29 -1.66 -7.13
N ASP A 301 -0.51 -0.88 -7.86
CA ASP A 301 -0.55 0.58 -7.88
C ASP A 301 0.68 1.25 -8.52
N ARG A 302 0.64 2.57 -8.64
CA ARG A 302 1.62 3.52 -9.15
C ARG A 302 2.04 3.27 -10.61
N GLY A 303 2.69 2.15 -10.92
CA GLY A 303 3.18 1.83 -12.27
C GLY A 303 2.11 1.30 -13.21
N GLN A 304 2.48 1.11 -14.48
CA GLN A 304 1.52 0.83 -15.56
C GLN A 304 1.42 -0.62 -15.99
N LYS A 305 2.23 -1.54 -15.41
CA LYS A 305 2.33 -2.94 -15.85
C LYS A 305 2.16 -3.94 -14.70
N VAL A 306 1.19 -3.67 -13.81
CA VAL A 306 0.88 -4.55 -12.66
C VAL A 306 0.52 -5.97 -13.12
N THR A 307 -0.34 -6.09 -14.12
CA THR A 307 -0.80 -7.40 -14.62
C THR A 307 0.36 -8.21 -15.22
N GLU A 308 1.28 -7.55 -15.92
CA GLU A 308 2.49 -8.17 -16.45
C GLU A 308 3.43 -8.66 -15.35
N CYS A 309 3.63 -7.86 -14.29
CA CYS A 309 4.40 -8.29 -13.11
C CYS A 309 3.78 -9.52 -12.46
N LEU A 310 2.47 -9.50 -12.19
CA LEU A 310 1.75 -10.61 -11.56
C LEU A 310 1.86 -11.90 -12.39
N TRP A 311 1.68 -11.84 -13.72
CA TRP A 311 1.82 -13.01 -14.57
C TRP A 311 3.25 -13.54 -14.63
N LEU A 312 4.27 -12.67 -14.61
CA LEU A 312 5.66 -13.11 -14.59
C LEU A 312 5.96 -13.83 -13.26
N ILE A 313 5.57 -13.27 -12.12
CA ILE A 313 5.74 -13.90 -10.79
C ILE A 313 5.02 -15.25 -10.75
N TYR A 314 3.77 -15.31 -11.22
CA TYR A 314 2.98 -16.54 -11.30
C TYR A 314 3.69 -17.61 -12.14
N LYS A 315 4.18 -17.27 -13.35
CA LYS A 315 4.96 -18.17 -14.20
C LYS A 315 6.19 -18.71 -13.48
N LEU A 316 7.00 -17.81 -12.91
CA LEU A 316 8.24 -18.18 -12.25
C LEU A 316 8.01 -19.05 -11.03
N GLN A 317 6.94 -18.82 -10.27
CA GLN A 317 6.57 -19.67 -9.14
C GLN A 317 6.30 -21.12 -9.57
N GLN A 318 5.64 -21.31 -10.73
CA GLN A 318 5.37 -22.65 -11.25
C GLN A 318 6.64 -23.33 -11.73
N GLN A 319 7.48 -22.62 -12.50
CA GLN A 319 8.73 -23.16 -13.04
C GLN A 319 9.77 -23.47 -11.94
N ALA A 320 9.87 -22.61 -10.92
CA ALA A 320 10.77 -22.81 -9.80
C ALA A 320 10.48 -24.12 -9.05
N ARG A 321 9.19 -24.41 -8.77
CA ARG A 321 8.77 -25.67 -8.11
C ARG A 321 9.27 -26.90 -8.86
N HIS A 322 9.20 -26.92 -10.19
CA HIS A 322 9.70 -28.06 -10.98
C HIS A 322 11.22 -28.23 -10.89
N SER A 323 11.94 -27.16 -10.58
CA SER A 323 13.40 -27.16 -10.41
C SER A 323 13.84 -27.36 -8.96
N GLY A 324 12.88 -27.54 -8.03
CA GLY A 324 13.14 -27.67 -6.59
C GLY A 324 13.48 -26.33 -5.91
N GLY A 325 13.25 -25.21 -6.58
CA GLY A 325 13.32 -23.84 -6.04
C GLY A 325 11.93 -23.30 -5.70
N ALA A 326 11.87 -22.02 -5.34
CA ALA A 326 10.60 -21.37 -5.03
C ALA A 326 10.60 -19.87 -5.36
N VAL A 327 9.42 -19.33 -5.68
CA VAL A 327 9.14 -17.90 -5.71
C VAL A 327 8.03 -17.63 -4.71
N HIS A 328 8.26 -16.68 -3.80
CA HIS A 328 7.32 -16.28 -2.77
C HIS A 328 6.85 -14.86 -3.07
N LEU A 329 5.54 -14.67 -3.23
CA LEU A 329 4.92 -13.35 -3.21
C LEU A 329 4.32 -13.16 -1.83
N ILE A 330 4.87 -12.21 -1.08
CA ILE A 330 4.32 -11.73 0.18
C ILE A 330 3.31 -10.64 -0.15
N LEU A 331 2.16 -10.64 0.52
CA LEU A 331 1.18 -9.60 0.29
C LEU A 331 1.55 -8.33 1.06
N GLY A 332 1.60 -7.20 0.36
CA GLY A 332 1.71 -5.88 0.92
C GLY A 332 0.34 -5.23 1.16
N ASN A 333 0.34 -4.02 1.68
CA ASN A 333 -0.89 -3.29 1.94
C ASN A 333 -1.64 -2.91 0.65
N HIS A 334 -0.94 -2.71 -0.47
CA HIS A 334 -1.56 -2.43 -1.76
C HIS A 334 -2.31 -3.65 -2.31
N GLU A 335 -1.80 -4.86 -2.20
CA GLU A 335 -2.55 -6.08 -2.53
C GLU A 335 -3.82 -6.19 -1.67
N ILE A 336 -3.71 -6.00 -0.35
CA ILE A 336 -4.83 -6.11 0.59
C ILE A 336 -5.95 -5.13 0.22
N VAL A 337 -5.62 -3.86 -0.04
CA VAL A 337 -6.59 -2.83 -0.45
C VAL A 337 -7.43 -3.30 -1.66
N HIS A 338 -6.81 -3.91 -2.67
CA HIS A 338 -7.51 -4.40 -3.85
C HIS A 338 -8.28 -5.69 -3.60
N LEU A 339 -7.73 -6.62 -2.84
CA LEU A 339 -8.34 -7.93 -2.58
C LEU A 339 -9.59 -7.85 -1.71
N VAL A 340 -9.62 -6.93 -0.74
CA VAL A 340 -10.79 -6.71 0.14
C VAL A 340 -11.62 -5.49 -0.28
N LYS A 341 -11.27 -4.84 -1.40
CA LYS A 341 -11.95 -3.66 -1.95
C LYS A 341 -12.05 -2.48 -0.96
N MET A 342 -11.01 -2.29 -0.18
CA MET A 342 -10.90 -1.24 0.85
C MET A 342 -10.28 0.04 0.29
N GLY A 343 -11.03 0.84 -0.40
CA GLY A 343 -10.51 2.10 -0.92
C GLY A 343 -10.00 2.03 -2.35
N SER A 344 -9.36 3.09 -2.82
CA SER A 344 -9.03 3.28 -4.23
C SER A 344 -7.64 2.81 -4.65
N GLY A 345 -6.76 2.49 -3.70
CA GLY A 345 -5.36 2.33 -4.02
C GLY A 345 -4.74 3.61 -4.61
N ASP A 346 -3.54 3.50 -5.15
CA ASP A 346 -2.85 4.57 -5.87
C ASP A 346 -2.65 4.19 -7.35
N LEU A 347 -3.77 3.86 -8.01
CA LEU A 347 -3.79 3.36 -9.39
C LEU A 347 -3.18 4.35 -10.38
N ALA A 348 -2.34 3.85 -11.29
CA ALA A 348 -1.88 4.64 -12.43
C ALA A 348 -3.06 5.15 -13.28
N THR A 349 -2.88 6.31 -13.89
CA THR A 349 -3.89 6.95 -14.76
C THR A 349 -4.41 6.00 -15.86
N LYS A 350 -3.53 5.12 -16.40
CA LYS A 350 -3.92 4.06 -17.34
C LYS A 350 -5.12 3.25 -16.80
N TYR A 351 -5.02 2.71 -15.59
CA TYR A 351 -6.05 1.86 -15.02
C TYR A 351 -7.31 2.64 -14.70
N THR A 352 -7.17 3.83 -14.10
CA THR A 352 -8.33 4.66 -13.75
C THR A 352 -9.17 5.03 -14.98
N VAL A 353 -8.53 5.39 -16.09
CA VAL A 353 -9.21 5.71 -17.36
C VAL A 353 -9.83 4.49 -18.01
N LEU A 354 -9.09 3.36 -18.10
CA LEU A 354 -9.60 2.13 -18.71
C LEU A 354 -10.88 1.67 -18.01
N PHE A 355 -10.85 1.61 -16.67
CA PHE A 355 -11.94 1.05 -15.89
C PHE A 355 -13.12 2.01 -15.75
N TYR A 356 -12.86 3.32 -15.64
CA TYR A 356 -13.92 4.33 -15.71
C TYR A 356 -14.72 4.23 -17.02
N ASN A 357 -14.03 4.16 -18.17
CA ASN A 357 -14.66 4.12 -19.49
C ASN A 357 -15.56 2.89 -19.70
N VAL A 358 -15.27 1.77 -19.05
CA VAL A 358 -16.07 0.54 -19.18
C VAL A 358 -17.03 0.31 -17.99
N GLY A 359 -17.00 1.18 -16.99
CA GLY A 359 -17.88 1.10 -15.83
C GLY A 359 -17.57 -0.04 -14.86
N LEU A 360 -16.34 -0.54 -14.85
CA LEU A 360 -15.85 -1.58 -13.94
C LEU A 360 -14.98 -0.96 -12.84
N ASP A 361 -14.79 -1.71 -11.75
CA ASP A 361 -13.74 -1.48 -10.76
C ASP A 361 -12.53 -2.36 -11.07
N TYR A 362 -11.31 -1.83 -10.99
CA TYR A 362 -10.09 -2.61 -11.21
C TYR A 362 -10.02 -3.84 -10.31
N SER A 363 -10.43 -3.70 -9.05
CA SER A 363 -10.45 -4.80 -8.08
C SER A 363 -11.44 -5.91 -8.42
N ASP A 364 -12.41 -5.67 -9.30
CA ASP A 364 -13.34 -6.72 -9.75
C ASP A 364 -12.63 -7.84 -10.52
N LEU A 365 -11.47 -7.54 -11.13
CA LEU A 365 -10.66 -8.51 -11.85
C LEU A 365 -9.79 -9.41 -10.95
N PHE A 366 -9.79 -9.14 -9.64
CA PHE A 366 -9.05 -9.92 -8.64
C PHE A 366 -9.97 -10.61 -7.62
N THR A 367 -11.22 -10.86 -7.98
CA THR A 367 -12.14 -11.65 -7.14
C THR A 367 -11.82 -13.15 -7.20
N HIS A 368 -12.53 -13.95 -6.41
CA HIS A 368 -12.38 -15.41 -6.37
C HIS A 368 -12.70 -16.11 -7.71
N GLU A 369 -13.35 -15.43 -8.64
CA GLU A 369 -13.65 -15.96 -9.97
C GLU A 369 -12.44 -15.91 -10.90
N PHE A 370 -11.48 -15.02 -10.63
CA PHE A 370 -10.31 -14.80 -11.46
C PHE A 370 -9.09 -15.56 -10.96
N GLU A 371 -8.27 -16.06 -11.91
CA GLU A 371 -7.06 -16.85 -11.59
C GLU A 371 -6.08 -16.08 -10.71
N LEU A 372 -5.70 -14.86 -11.09
CA LEU A 372 -4.79 -14.04 -10.29
C LEU A 372 -5.39 -13.70 -8.93
N GLY A 373 -6.71 -13.48 -8.85
CA GLY A 373 -7.39 -13.22 -7.58
C GLY A 373 -7.35 -14.42 -6.62
N ARG A 374 -7.53 -15.64 -7.13
CA ARG A 374 -7.40 -16.88 -6.33
C ARG A 374 -5.98 -17.07 -5.83
N TRP A 375 -5.02 -16.89 -6.73
CA TRP A 375 -3.60 -17.03 -6.43
C TRP A 375 -3.13 -16.04 -5.38
N LEU A 376 -3.47 -14.76 -5.52
CA LEU A 376 -3.14 -13.73 -4.54
C LEU A 376 -3.70 -14.03 -3.15
N ARG A 377 -4.96 -14.49 -3.06
CA ARG A 377 -5.59 -14.85 -1.77
C ARG A 377 -4.94 -16.06 -1.08
N ALA A 378 -4.20 -16.87 -1.83
CA ALA A 378 -3.41 -17.98 -1.30
C ALA A 378 -1.98 -17.57 -0.92
N SER A 379 -1.56 -16.35 -1.26
CA SER A 379 -0.23 -15.83 -0.93
C SER A 379 -0.13 -15.43 0.55
N PRO A 380 1.04 -15.61 1.20
CA PRO A 380 1.24 -15.33 2.61
C PRO A 380 1.50 -13.86 2.90
N LEU A 381 1.33 -13.44 4.17
CA LEU A 381 1.85 -12.19 4.71
C LEU A 381 3.30 -12.31 5.18
N ALA A 382 3.72 -13.50 5.59
CA ALA A 382 5.05 -13.74 6.13
C ALA A 382 5.58 -15.12 5.75
N VAL A 383 6.89 -15.23 5.49
CA VAL A 383 7.59 -16.47 5.18
C VAL A 383 8.95 -16.47 5.89
N ARG A 384 9.32 -17.58 6.55
CA ARG A 384 10.68 -17.81 7.07
C ARG A 384 11.46 -18.67 6.07
N ILE A 385 12.67 -18.24 5.74
CA ILE A 385 13.60 -19.02 4.94
C ILE A 385 14.95 -19.00 5.66
N ASN A 386 15.41 -20.15 6.12
CA ASN A 386 16.56 -20.26 7.04
C ASN A 386 16.36 -19.38 8.29
N ASP A 387 17.29 -18.50 8.57
CA ASP A 387 17.29 -17.57 9.70
C ASP A 387 16.72 -16.18 9.34
N GLU A 388 16.03 -16.03 8.22
CA GLU A 388 15.42 -14.79 7.76
C GLU A 388 13.90 -14.88 7.75
N LEU A 389 13.25 -13.85 8.31
CA LEU A 389 11.80 -13.62 8.20
C LEU A 389 11.53 -12.55 7.15
N PHE A 390 10.78 -12.89 6.12
CA PHE A 390 10.34 -11.97 5.07
C PHE A 390 8.90 -11.57 5.33
N ILE A 391 8.66 -10.27 5.37
CA ILE A 391 7.35 -9.67 5.62
C ILE A 391 7.32 -8.26 5.01
N HIS A 392 6.16 -7.75 4.59
CA HIS A 392 6.12 -6.49 3.87
C HIS A 392 6.51 -5.28 4.74
N GLY A 393 5.76 -4.95 5.79
CA GLY A 393 6.04 -3.78 6.64
C GLY A 393 6.93 -4.11 7.83
N GLY A 394 6.63 -5.20 8.55
CA GLY A 394 7.42 -5.63 9.70
C GLY A 394 6.58 -6.27 10.81
N ILE A 395 7.21 -6.52 11.94
CA ILE A 395 6.60 -7.13 13.12
C ILE A 395 6.48 -6.10 14.25
N PRO A 396 5.27 -5.65 14.58
CA PRO A 396 5.04 -4.90 15.82
C PRO A 396 5.34 -5.75 17.06
N PRO A 397 5.87 -5.18 18.15
CA PRO A 397 6.12 -5.92 19.40
C PRO A 397 4.88 -6.63 19.95
N GLU A 398 3.70 -6.07 19.73
CA GLU A 398 2.42 -6.61 20.13
C GLU A 398 2.13 -7.99 19.53
N CYS A 399 2.75 -8.32 18.39
CA CYS A 399 2.65 -9.67 17.81
C CYS A 399 3.24 -10.73 18.75
N VAL A 400 4.39 -10.45 19.38
CA VAL A 400 5.01 -11.34 20.35
C VAL A 400 4.18 -11.40 21.65
N GLU A 401 3.70 -10.26 22.11
CA GLU A 401 2.86 -10.15 23.32
C GLU A 401 1.53 -10.94 23.19
N ASN A 402 1.02 -11.11 21.95
CA ASN A 402 -0.19 -11.87 21.64
C ASN A 402 0.11 -13.25 21.04
N GLU A 403 1.35 -13.73 21.12
CA GLU A 403 1.79 -15.03 20.59
C GLU A 403 1.37 -15.26 19.12
N LEU A 404 1.45 -14.21 18.30
CA LEU A 404 1.07 -14.22 16.89
C LEU A 404 2.24 -14.71 16.04
N ASP A 405 2.40 -16.02 15.88
CA ASP A 405 3.41 -16.65 15.04
C ASP A 405 3.11 -16.53 13.54
N ILE A 406 4.05 -16.97 12.69
CA ILE A 406 3.92 -16.89 11.23
C ILE A 406 2.67 -17.58 10.70
N GLU A 407 2.34 -18.76 11.27
CA GLU A 407 1.15 -19.51 10.82
C GLU A 407 -0.15 -18.80 11.21
N LYS A 408 -0.22 -18.20 12.40
CA LYS A 408 -1.37 -17.42 12.83
C LYS A 408 -1.50 -16.14 11.99
N ILE A 409 -0.41 -15.40 11.71
CA ILE A 409 -0.40 -14.24 10.81
C ILE A 409 -1.01 -14.62 9.46
N ASN A 410 -0.50 -15.68 8.84
CA ASN A 410 -0.97 -16.13 7.52
C ASN A 410 -2.40 -16.67 7.55
N THR A 411 -2.82 -17.29 8.66
CA THR A 411 -4.18 -17.81 8.83
C THR A 411 -5.20 -16.67 8.97
N CYS A 412 -4.90 -15.63 9.75
CA CYS A 412 -5.72 -14.42 9.83
C CYS A 412 -5.95 -13.82 8.43
N ALA A 413 -4.87 -13.67 7.64
CA ALA A 413 -4.98 -13.17 6.28
C ALA A 413 -5.84 -14.07 5.39
N ARG A 414 -5.60 -15.37 5.37
CA ARG A 414 -6.40 -16.32 4.56
C ARG A 414 -7.88 -16.30 4.93
N THR A 415 -8.20 -16.19 6.20
CA THR A 415 -9.59 -16.13 6.67
C THR A 415 -10.29 -14.90 6.09
N VAL A 416 -9.69 -13.73 6.24
CA VAL A 416 -10.22 -12.47 5.74
C VAL A 416 -10.33 -12.45 4.22
N LEU A 417 -9.24 -12.81 3.54
CA LEU A 417 -9.17 -12.72 2.09
C LEU A 417 -10.12 -13.69 1.37
N ASN A 418 -10.55 -14.78 2.04
CA ASN A 418 -11.49 -15.74 1.48
C ASN A 418 -12.93 -15.50 1.94
N ASP A 419 -13.18 -14.62 2.88
CA ASP A 419 -14.52 -14.20 3.27
C ASP A 419 -15.04 -13.11 2.32
N LYS A 420 -16.06 -13.45 1.52
CA LYS A 420 -16.66 -12.53 0.55
C LYS A 420 -17.47 -11.40 1.19
N ASP A 421 -17.92 -11.62 2.41
CA ASP A 421 -18.75 -10.70 3.18
C ASP A 421 -17.95 -9.97 4.26
N PHE A 422 -16.64 -10.19 4.32
CA PHE A 422 -15.76 -9.57 5.31
C PHE A 422 -15.85 -8.04 5.29
N ARG A 423 -16.00 -7.49 6.49
CA ARG A 423 -15.91 -6.06 6.74
C ARG A 423 -14.80 -5.81 7.74
N VAL A 424 -13.99 -4.81 7.48
CA VAL A 424 -12.83 -4.50 8.32
C VAL A 424 -13.23 -4.11 9.74
N GLU A 425 -14.39 -3.47 9.89
CA GLU A 425 -14.95 -3.16 11.21
C GLU A 425 -15.24 -4.41 12.05
N ASP A 426 -15.49 -5.56 11.42
CA ASP A 426 -15.81 -6.84 12.07
C ASP A 426 -14.54 -7.64 12.43
N ALA A 427 -13.34 -7.19 12.01
CA ALA A 427 -12.09 -7.87 12.31
C ALA A 427 -11.84 -7.94 13.83
N ASP A 428 -11.46 -9.12 14.31
CA ASP A 428 -11.00 -9.29 15.69
C ASP A 428 -9.61 -8.65 15.92
N HIS A 429 -9.18 -8.61 17.17
CA HIS A 429 -7.91 -7.99 17.54
C HIS A 429 -6.70 -8.63 16.85
N LEU A 430 -6.61 -9.96 16.81
CA LEU A 430 -5.48 -10.67 16.21
C LEU A 430 -5.44 -10.48 14.70
N THR A 431 -6.59 -10.47 14.05
CA THR A 431 -6.72 -10.19 12.62
C THR A 431 -6.23 -8.77 12.30
N ARG A 432 -6.64 -7.77 13.08
CA ARG A 432 -6.14 -6.39 12.90
C ARG A 432 -4.64 -6.30 13.09
N LEU A 433 -4.11 -6.97 14.11
CA LEU A 433 -2.68 -6.98 14.39
C LEU A 433 -1.89 -7.66 13.26
N ALA A 434 -2.39 -8.76 12.68
CA ALA A 434 -1.77 -9.41 11.52
C ALA A 434 -1.69 -8.48 10.32
N PHE A 435 -2.75 -7.69 10.05
CA PHE A 435 -2.72 -6.70 8.97
C PHE A 435 -1.85 -5.48 9.28
N THR A 436 -1.66 -5.10 10.55
CA THR A 436 -0.70 -4.05 10.92
C THR A 436 0.72 -4.40 10.46
N CYS A 437 1.06 -5.70 10.36
CA CYS A 437 2.35 -6.14 9.84
C CYS A 437 2.61 -5.69 8.38
N THR A 438 1.58 -5.37 7.60
CA THR A 438 1.76 -4.87 6.22
C THR A 438 1.99 -3.36 6.15
N GLU A 439 1.75 -2.63 7.25
CA GLU A 439 1.88 -1.16 7.29
C GLU A 439 2.91 -0.69 8.34
N TYR A 440 3.57 -1.62 9.04
CA TYR A 440 4.45 -1.31 10.15
C TYR A 440 5.74 -0.63 9.70
N ARG A 441 6.05 0.53 10.31
CA ARG A 441 7.25 1.34 10.01
C ARG A 441 8.17 1.55 11.21
N GLY A 442 7.98 0.81 12.30
CA GLY A 442 8.70 1.01 13.56
C GLY A 442 10.21 0.76 13.52
N TYR A 443 10.75 0.25 12.43
CA TYR A 443 12.19 0.06 12.23
C TYR A 443 12.92 1.31 11.76
N PHE A 444 12.22 2.28 11.23
CA PHE A 444 12.77 3.50 10.64
C PHE A 444 12.72 4.66 11.64
N ASP A 445 13.79 5.44 11.75
CA ASP A 445 13.93 6.52 12.75
C ASP A 445 13.29 7.84 12.25
N GLN A 446 12.01 7.82 11.90
CA GLN A 446 11.27 8.98 11.40
C GLN A 446 10.23 9.51 12.39
N GLY A 447 10.60 9.77 13.64
CA GLY A 447 9.84 10.53 14.64
C GLY A 447 8.35 10.20 14.81
N GLY A 448 7.95 9.60 15.94
CA GLY A 448 6.57 9.32 16.31
C GLY A 448 6.47 8.23 17.38
N ASP A 449 5.32 8.09 18.04
CA ASP A 449 5.11 7.13 19.15
C ASP A 449 5.30 5.66 18.73
N TYR A 450 5.14 5.33 17.45
CA TYR A 450 5.43 4.00 16.89
C TYR A 450 6.88 3.55 17.11
N TYR A 451 7.85 4.48 17.18
CA TYR A 451 9.28 4.19 17.24
C TYR A 451 9.78 3.91 18.66
N ARG A 452 9.10 4.43 19.68
CA ARG A 452 9.47 4.21 21.09
C ARG A 452 9.20 2.78 21.57
N SER A 453 8.30 2.05 20.88
CA SER A 453 7.89 0.71 21.29
C SER A 453 8.94 -0.39 21.02
N LEU A 454 9.95 -0.12 20.16
CA LEU A 454 10.95 -1.12 19.77
C LEU A 454 12.19 -1.16 20.66
N GLU A 455 12.43 -0.12 21.48
CA GLU A 455 13.63 -0.04 22.31
C GLU A 455 13.72 -1.25 23.24
N GLY A 456 14.81 -2.05 23.08
CA GLY A 456 15.04 -3.27 23.85
C GLY A 456 14.17 -4.48 23.48
N LYS A 457 13.26 -4.39 22.50
CA LYS A 457 12.33 -5.49 22.14
C LYS A 457 12.78 -6.31 20.91
N MET A 458 13.73 -5.83 20.11
CA MET A 458 14.16 -6.52 18.89
C MET A 458 14.65 -7.95 19.13
N ASP A 459 15.46 -8.17 20.16
CA ASP A 459 16.01 -9.49 20.45
C ASP A 459 14.89 -10.48 20.83
N ASN A 460 13.85 -10.03 21.54
CA ASN A 460 12.67 -10.83 21.86
C ASN A 460 11.86 -11.19 20.60
N ILE A 461 11.73 -10.24 19.65
CA ILE A 461 11.04 -10.50 18.37
C ILE A 461 11.81 -11.55 17.58
N LEU A 462 13.12 -11.37 17.38
CA LEU A 462 13.95 -12.33 16.65
C LEU A 462 13.92 -13.72 17.28
N ALA A 463 14.05 -13.80 18.61
CA ALA A 463 14.00 -15.06 19.36
C ALA A 463 12.63 -15.76 19.23
N PHE A 464 11.52 -15.01 19.29
CA PHE A 464 10.17 -15.58 19.14
C PHE A 464 9.94 -16.22 17.78
N TYR A 465 10.40 -15.56 16.70
CA TYR A 465 10.27 -16.08 15.34
C TYR A 465 11.39 -17.06 14.94
N GLY A 466 12.44 -17.20 15.78
CA GLY A 466 13.58 -18.08 15.53
C GLY A 466 14.40 -17.65 14.32
N VAL A 467 14.68 -16.33 14.20
CA VAL A 467 15.39 -15.74 13.05
C VAL A 467 16.50 -14.77 13.50
N GLN A 468 17.44 -14.50 12.60
CA GLN A 468 18.51 -13.53 12.82
C GLN A 468 18.18 -12.18 12.20
N HIS A 469 17.44 -12.19 11.08
CA HIS A 469 17.06 -10.96 10.36
C HIS A 469 15.58 -10.94 10.03
N ILE A 470 15.01 -9.72 9.98
CA ILE A 470 13.70 -9.44 9.39
C ILE A 470 13.94 -8.62 8.11
N VAL A 471 13.50 -9.13 6.96
CA VAL A 471 13.62 -8.48 5.65
C VAL A 471 12.29 -7.81 5.31
N VAL A 472 12.32 -6.49 5.06
CA VAL A 472 11.12 -5.67 4.88
C VAL A 472 11.15 -4.81 3.61
N GLY A 473 9.97 -4.61 3.01
CA GLY A 473 9.66 -3.61 1.99
C GLY A 473 9.02 -2.35 2.57
N HIS A 474 7.97 -1.84 1.92
CA HIS A 474 7.03 -0.82 2.41
C HIS A 474 7.59 0.58 2.71
N SER A 475 8.79 0.67 3.22
CA SER A 475 9.42 1.95 3.59
C SER A 475 10.63 2.19 2.71
N MET A 476 10.50 3.16 1.81
CA MET A 476 11.54 3.49 0.83
C MET A 476 12.87 3.81 1.48
N VAL A 477 13.93 3.26 0.90
CA VAL A 477 15.33 3.52 1.22
C VAL A 477 16.08 3.86 -0.08
N ASP A 478 17.17 4.62 0.03
CA ASP A 478 17.99 4.97 -1.13
C ASP A 478 18.75 3.76 -1.69
N GLU A 479 19.04 2.79 -0.83
CA GLU A 479 19.73 1.55 -1.18
C GLU A 479 19.33 0.41 -0.22
N VAL A 480 19.42 -0.84 -0.68
CA VAL A 480 19.25 -2.01 0.19
C VAL A 480 20.22 -1.90 1.37
N THR A 481 19.70 -1.83 2.58
CA THR A 481 20.49 -1.47 3.77
C THR A 481 20.07 -2.24 5.01
N THR A 482 20.93 -2.26 6.02
CA THR A 482 20.63 -2.84 7.32
C THR A 482 20.28 -1.76 8.34
N LEU A 483 19.32 -2.07 9.21
CA LEU A 483 18.82 -1.21 10.27
C LEU A 483 18.91 -1.92 11.62
N LYS A 484 18.75 -1.17 12.72
CA LYS A 484 18.68 -1.70 14.10
C LYS A 484 19.86 -2.63 14.45
N GLY A 485 21.09 -2.20 14.08
CA GLY A 485 22.31 -2.96 14.35
C GLY A 485 22.40 -4.27 13.54
N GLY A 486 21.93 -4.26 12.30
CA GLY A 486 21.98 -5.41 11.39
C GLY A 486 20.81 -6.37 11.49
N ARG A 487 19.89 -6.17 12.44
CA ARG A 487 18.75 -7.08 12.70
C ARG A 487 17.60 -6.98 11.69
N VAL A 488 17.51 -5.86 10.97
CA VAL A 488 16.51 -5.62 9.94
C VAL A 488 17.22 -5.29 8.64
N VAL A 489 16.72 -5.81 7.52
CA VAL A 489 17.20 -5.49 6.17
C VAL A 489 16.06 -4.85 5.39
N ALA A 490 16.20 -3.58 5.01
CA ALA A 490 15.24 -2.86 4.20
C ALA A 490 15.58 -3.02 2.71
N VAL A 491 14.59 -3.47 1.92
CA VAL A 491 14.78 -3.78 0.49
C VAL A 491 13.89 -2.95 -0.44
N ASP A 492 13.07 -2.02 0.08
CA ASP A 492 12.22 -1.15 -0.73
C ASP A 492 13.05 -0.01 -1.36
N VAL A 493 13.72 -0.33 -2.46
CA VAL A 493 14.43 0.64 -3.30
C VAL A 493 13.56 0.94 -4.52
N PRO A 494 13.25 2.22 -4.81
CA PRO A 494 12.34 2.57 -5.89
C PRO A 494 12.77 2.00 -7.25
N PHE A 495 11.84 1.32 -7.94
CA PHE A 495 12.00 0.86 -9.31
C PHE A 495 11.58 1.97 -10.30
N GLY A 496 12.17 1.96 -11.51
CA GLY A 496 11.74 2.82 -12.62
C GLY A 496 12.04 4.31 -12.47
N THR A 497 12.91 4.69 -11.55
CA THR A 497 13.34 6.10 -11.37
C THR A 497 14.68 6.33 -12.03
N ASP A 498 14.86 7.49 -12.70
CA ASP A 498 16.16 7.85 -13.30
C ASP A 498 17.25 8.17 -12.24
N GLN A 499 16.87 8.27 -10.96
CA GLN A 499 17.74 8.71 -9.88
C GLN A 499 18.36 7.56 -9.10
N VAL A 500 17.72 6.40 -9.06
CA VAL A 500 18.17 5.23 -8.29
C VAL A 500 18.21 4.01 -9.19
N GLN A 501 19.31 3.27 -9.14
CA GLN A 501 19.45 2.00 -9.86
C GLN A 501 18.68 0.91 -9.09
N GLU A 502 17.88 0.09 -9.82
CA GLU A 502 17.15 -1.02 -9.22
C GLU A 502 18.10 -1.97 -8.49
N GLN A 503 17.72 -2.35 -7.28
CA GLN A 503 18.51 -3.19 -6.38
C GLN A 503 17.66 -4.31 -5.78
N ALA A 504 18.35 -5.35 -5.29
CA ALA A 504 17.77 -6.40 -4.47
C ALA A 504 18.77 -6.91 -3.42
N LEU A 505 18.27 -7.57 -2.39
CA LEU A 505 19.08 -8.32 -1.45
C LEU A 505 19.33 -9.72 -1.98
N LEU A 506 20.58 -10.11 -2.14
CA LEU A 506 20.98 -11.49 -2.37
C LEU A 506 21.58 -12.08 -1.09
N ILE A 507 21.05 -13.17 -0.60
CA ILE A 507 21.62 -13.96 0.48
C ILE A 507 22.21 -15.22 -0.13
N GLU A 508 23.52 -15.41 0.01
CA GLU A 508 24.21 -16.54 -0.56
C GLU A 508 25.22 -17.11 0.45
N ASN A 509 25.00 -18.36 0.89
CA ASN A 509 25.77 -19.00 1.95
C ASN A 509 25.89 -18.11 3.21
N ASP A 510 24.76 -17.64 3.71
CA ASP A 510 24.59 -16.80 4.91
C ASP A 510 25.28 -15.42 4.84
N THR A 511 25.70 -15.02 3.64
CA THR A 511 26.28 -13.69 3.40
C THR A 511 25.26 -12.80 2.66
N LEU A 512 25.08 -11.58 3.17
CA LEU A 512 24.18 -10.57 2.61
C LEU A 512 24.90 -9.75 1.54
N TYR A 513 24.29 -9.62 0.38
CA TYR A 513 24.81 -8.79 -0.72
C TYR A 513 23.71 -7.88 -1.27
N ARG A 514 24.08 -6.66 -1.59
CA ARG A 514 23.33 -5.80 -2.50
C ARG A 514 23.68 -6.21 -3.93
N VAL A 515 22.66 -6.50 -4.73
CA VAL A 515 22.80 -6.76 -6.16
C VAL A 515 22.05 -5.71 -6.95
N TYR A 516 22.63 -5.30 -8.07
CA TYR A 516 22.12 -4.23 -8.91
C TYR A 516 21.58 -4.77 -10.25
N ALA A 517 20.67 -4.03 -10.85
CA ALA A 517 20.12 -4.37 -12.16
C ALA A 517 21.16 -4.33 -13.31
N ASP A 518 22.39 -3.88 -13.10
CA ASP A 518 23.51 -3.98 -14.04
C ASP A 518 24.38 -5.23 -13.82
N GLY A 519 24.05 -6.05 -12.82
CA GLY A 519 24.77 -7.27 -12.45
C GLY A 519 25.88 -7.08 -11.42
N ARG A 520 26.14 -5.87 -10.95
CA ARG A 520 27.08 -5.64 -9.83
C ARG A 520 26.57 -6.29 -8.55
N LYS A 521 27.52 -6.73 -7.71
CA LYS A 521 27.26 -7.37 -6.41
C LYS A 521 28.23 -6.80 -5.38
N GLU A 522 27.70 -6.31 -4.26
CA GLU A 522 28.46 -5.71 -3.15
C GLU A 522 28.03 -6.36 -1.83
N ALA A 523 28.97 -6.74 -0.98
CA ALA A 523 28.64 -7.28 0.33
C ALA A 523 28.07 -6.17 1.24
N ILE A 524 27.01 -6.47 1.96
CA ILE A 524 26.42 -5.56 2.95
C ILE A 524 27.02 -5.89 4.31
N GLY A 525 27.76 -4.92 4.89
CA GLY A 525 28.28 -5.02 6.25
C GLY A 525 29.51 -5.89 6.39
N SER A 526 30.71 -5.34 6.13
CA SER A 526 31.95 -5.87 6.68
C SER A 526 32.14 -5.54 8.18
N ASP A 527 31.22 -4.79 8.79
CA ASP A 527 31.34 -4.31 10.18
C ASP A 527 30.47 -5.06 11.20
N ILE A 528 29.67 -6.04 10.75
CA ILE A 528 28.92 -6.91 11.67
C ILE A 528 29.74 -8.19 11.86
N VAL A 529 30.69 -8.14 12.79
CA VAL A 529 31.29 -9.36 13.35
C VAL A 529 30.15 -10.13 14.03
N LEU A 530 29.72 -11.21 13.39
CA LEU A 530 28.82 -12.18 14.00
C LEU A 530 29.52 -12.66 15.29
N ALA A 531 29.00 -12.20 16.44
CA ALA A 531 29.33 -12.83 17.72
C ALA A 531 28.72 -14.24 17.66
N ARG A 532 29.60 -15.21 17.41
CA ARG A 532 29.28 -16.64 17.52
C ARG A 532 29.06 -17.04 18.97
#